data_f685aee27ed532fd8b86c469443203d3
#
_entry.id   f685aee27ed532fd8b86c469443203d3
#
_cell.length_a   1.000
_cell.length_b   1.000
_cell.length_c   1.000
_cell.angle_alpha   90.00
_cell.angle_beta   90.00
_cell.angle_gamma   90.00
#
_symmetry.space_group_name_H-M   'P 1'
#
loop_
_entity.id
_entity.type
_entity.pdbx_description
1 polymer ?
#
loop_
_entity_poly.entity_id
_entity_poly.type
_entity_poly.pdbx_seq_one_letter_code
_entity_poly.pdbx_strand_id
1 'polypeptide(L)'
;SSFYLYITSPSIMFILIMMIWMIYPFYTNLLMFDYSLLYFLCLMSMGVYXLILAGWSSNSSFSMIGSIRSIAQSISYEVVFSMIILIMLNNINTLNLFNLMNFNKFFNFSMIYFPLMVIMIISMLAEINR
;
A
#
# COMPACT_ATOMS: atom_id res chain seq x y z
N SER A 1 -23.58 2.05 -19.39
CA SER A 1 -22.45 2.38 -18.51
C SER A 1 -22.60 3.81 -17.99
N SER A 2 -22.23 4.05 -16.75
CA SER A 2 -22.21 5.38 -16.18
C SER A 2 -20.88 6.06 -16.53
N PHE A 3 -20.94 6.92 -17.54
CA PHE A 3 -19.76 7.56 -18.13
C PHE A 3 -18.97 8.37 -17.09
N TYR A 4 -19.67 9.09 -16.21
CA TYR A 4 -19.01 9.92 -15.20
C TYR A 4 -18.21 9.08 -14.19
N LEU A 5 -18.78 7.97 -13.72
CA LEU A 5 -18.08 7.09 -12.79
C LEU A 5 -16.85 6.45 -13.43
N TYR A 6 -16.95 6.13 -14.72
CA TYR A 6 -15.83 5.52 -15.45
C TYR A 6 -14.65 6.51 -15.58
N ILE A 7 -14.94 7.79 -15.84
CA ILE A 7 -13.90 8.82 -15.94
C ILE A 7 -13.30 9.16 -14.57
N THR A 8 -14.11 9.15 -13.51
CA THR A 8 -13.60 9.49 -12.18
C THR A 8 -12.67 8.43 -11.60
N SER A 9 -12.78 7.15 -12.02
CA SER A 9 -11.94 6.08 -11.44
C SER A 9 -10.44 6.31 -11.68
N PRO A 10 -9.93 6.62 -12.91
CA PRO A 10 -8.50 6.91 -13.07
C PRO A 10 -8.09 8.21 -12.38
N SER A 11 -9.00 9.18 -12.28
CA SER A 11 -8.72 10.45 -11.58
C SER A 11 -8.43 10.18 -10.10
N ILE A 12 -9.25 9.33 -9.46
CA ILE A 12 -9.07 8.96 -8.06
C ILE A 12 -7.74 8.23 -7.87
N MET A 13 -7.41 7.29 -8.77
CA MET A 13 -6.13 6.57 -8.71
C MET A 13 -4.95 7.53 -8.81
N PHE A 14 -5.02 8.51 -9.71
CA PHE A 14 -3.98 9.51 -9.87
C PHE A 14 -3.79 10.33 -8.58
N ILE A 15 -4.89 10.80 -7.99
CA ILE A 15 -4.84 11.57 -6.75
C ILE A 15 -4.19 10.74 -5.62
N LEU A 16 -4.55 9.46 -5.51
CA LEU A 16 -3.98 8.58 -4.48
C LEU A 16 -2.46 8.44 -4.64
N ILE A 17 -1.97 8.30 -5.87
CA ILE A 17 -0.53 8.20 -6.13
C ILE A 17 0.17 9.50 -5.71
N MET A 18 -0.42 10.65 -6.04
CA MET A 18 0.15 11.94 -5.64
C MET A 18 0.18 12.10 -4.12
N MET A 19 -0.83 11.57 -3.42
CA MET A 19 -0.87 11.58 -1.96
C MET A 19 0.22 10.69 -1.34
N ILE A 20 0.56 9.56 -1.99
CA ILE A 20 1.65 8.69 -1.53
C ILE A 20 2.98 9.44 -1.57
N TRP A 21 3.18 10.32 -2.56
CA TRP A 21 4.41 11.11 -2.67
C TRP A 21 4.61 12.07 -1.50
N MET A 22 3.55 12.43 -0.77
CA MET A 22 3.68 13.29 0.42
C MET A 22 4.36 12.59 1.59
N ILE A 23 4.54 11.27 1.51
CA ILE A 23 5.19 10.48 2.56
C ILE A 23 6.72 10.65 2.53
N TYR A 24 7.26 11.17 1.43
CA TYR A 24 8.71 11.34 1.26
C TYR A 24 9.33 12.04 2.48
N PRO A 25 10.36 11.44 3.07
CA PRO A 25 10.96 12.01 4.30
C PRO A 25 11.75 13.28 3.99
N PHE A 26 11.23 14.40 4.42
CA PHE A 26 11.91 15.69 4.34
C PHE A 26 12.69 15.96 5.63
N TYR A 27 13.83 16.60 5.51
CA TYR A 27 14.64 16.96 6.67
C TYR A 27 14.02 18.10 7.50
N THR A 28 13.16 18.90 6.88
CA THR A 28 12.51 20.02 7.57
C THR A 28 11.37 19.51 8.46
N ASN A 29 11.35 19.96 9.72
CA ASN A 29 10.35 19.54 10.70
C ASN A 29 8.92 19.91 10.27
N LEU A 30 8.77 20.95 9.45
CA LEU A 30 7.47 21.43 8.99
C LEU A 30 6.76 20.45 8.04
N LEU A 31 7.54 19.59 7.36
CA LEU A 31 7.01 18.69 6.34
C LEU A 31 7.09 17.20 6.74
N MET A 32 7.50 16.92 7.97
CA MET A 32 7.61 15.53 8.44
C MET A 32 6.28 15.02 9.00
N PHE A 33 5.87 13.85 8.53
CA PHE A 33 4.71 13.13 9.07
C PHE A 33 5.18 12.21 10.21
N ASP A 34 4.64 12.39 11.40
CA ASP A 34 4.96 11.53 12.54
C ASP A 34 4.42 10.10 12.35
N TYR A 35 3.29 9.96 11.67
CA TYR A 35 2.64 8.67 11.44
C TYR A 35 2.63 8.33 9.94
N SER A 36 3.78 8.51 9.28
CA SER A 36 3.89 8.35 7.83
C SER A 36 3.53 6.94 7.36
N LEU A 37 3.89 5.91 8.13
CA LEU A 37 3.61 4.53 7.73
C LEU A 37 2.14 4.16 7.86
N LEU A 38 1.44 4.69 8.88
CA LEU A 38 -0.01 4.49 8.98
C LEU A 38 -0.74 5.17 7.82
N TYR A 39 -0.32 6.37 7.47
CA TYR A 39 -0.86 7.10 6.33
C TYR A 39 -0.66 6.32 5.03
N PHE A 40 0.52 5.73 4.85
CA PHE A 40 0.82 4.89 3.69
C PHE A 40 -0.13 3.69 3.58
N LEU A 41 -0.34 2.98 4.69
CA LEU A 41 -1.23 1.82 4.70
C LEU A 41 -2.68 2.22 4.39
N CYS A 42 -3.12 3.38 4.89
CA CYS A 42 -4.45 3.91 4.55
C CYS A 42 -4.60 4.17 3.06
N LEU A 43 -3.59 4.79 2.43
CA LEU A 43 -3.66 5.09 1.00
C LEU A 43 -3.63 3.82 0.15
N MET A 44 -2.86 2.81 0.56
CA MET A 44 -2.83 1.53 -0.15
C MET A 44 -4.20 0.87 -0.16
N SER A 45 -4.91 0.89 0.98
CA SER A 45 -6.25 0.32 1.08
C SER A 45 -7.28 1.05 0.21
N MET A 46 -7.11 2.35 0.02
CA MET A 46 -8.01 3.15 -0.82
C MET A 46 -7.86 2.83 -2.31
N GLY A 47 -6.70 2.31 -2.72
CA GLY A 47 -6.43 1.97 -4.12
C GLY A 47 -7.38 0.93 -4.69
N VAL A 48 -7.91 0.04 -3.85
CA VAL A 48 -8.84 -1.01 -4.25
C VAL A 48 -10.15 -0.42 -4.79
N TYR A 49 -10.59 0.69 -4.21
CA TYR A 49 -11.85 1.32 -4.61
C TYR A 49 -11.86 1.87 -6.05
N UNK A 50 -10.83 2.11 -6.47
CA UNK A 50 -10.73 2.54 -7.66
C UNK A 50 -10.98 1.56 -8.63
N LEU A 51 -10.51 0.45 -8.43
CA LEU A 51 -10.78 -0.71 -9.28
C LEU A 51 -12.24 -1.14 -9.24
N ILE A 52 -12.83 -1.07 -8.06
CA ILE A 52 -14.27 -1.37 -7.91
C ILE A 52 -15.10 -0.44 -8.80
N LEU A 53 -14.84 0.86 -8.73
CA LEU A 53 -15.58 1.84 -9.51
C LEU A 53 -15.43 1.60 -11.02
N ALA A 54 -14.22 1.29 -11.48
CA ALA A 54 -13.97 1.02 -12.90
C ALA A 54 -14.72 -0.23 -13.37
N GLY A 55 -14.64 -1.30 -12.60
CA GLY A 55 -15.30 -2.56 -12.96
C GLY A 55 -16.82 -2.44 -12.97
N TRP A 56 -17.37 -1.73 -11.98
CA TRP A 56 -18.83 -1.55 -11.88
C TRP A 56 -19.37 -0.63 -12.98
N SER A 57 -18.69 0.48 -13.24
CA SER A 57 -19.15 1.48 -14.20
C SER A 57 -19.09 1.00 -15.66
N SER A 58 -18.24 0.00 -15.95
CA SER A 58 -18.13 -0.55 -17.31
C SER A 58 -19.36 -1.34 -17.73
N ASN A 59 -20.15 -1.84 -16.78
CA ASN A 59 -21.42 -2.51 -16.96
C ASN A 59 -21.33 -3.72 -17.90
N SER A 60 -20.25 -4.50 -17.75
CA SER A 60 -20.08 -5.76 -18.49
C SER A 60 -19.78 -6.88 -17.47
N SER A 61 -20.29 -8.09 -17.76
CA SER A 61 -20.16 -9.23 -16.86
C SER A 61 -18.68 -9.64 -16.68
N PHE A 62 -17.93 -9.67 -17.78
CA PHE A 62 -16.53 -10.11 -17.74
C PHE A 62 -15.63 -9.10 -17.02
N SER A 63 -15.88 -7.79 -17.20
CA SER A 63 -15.10 -6.77 -16.48
C SER A 63 -15.38 -6.82 -14.97
N MET A 64 -16.63 -7.13 -14.59
CA MET A 64 -17.00 -7.26 -13.18
C MET A 64 -16.31 -8.46 -12.54
N ILE A 65 -16.29 -9.61 -13.23
CA ILE A 65 -15.59 -10.81 -12.73
C ILE A 65 -14.09 -10.53 -12.59
N GLY A 66 -13.48 -9.89 -13.60
CA GLY A 66 -12.06 -9.56 -13.56
C GLY A 66 -11.71 -8.59 -12.44
N SER A 67 -12.54 -7.58 -12.23
CA SER A 67 -12.30 -6.59 -11.17
C SER A 67 -12.42 -7.23 -9.79
N ILE A 68 -13.47 -8.05 -9.54
CA ILE A 68 -13.65 -8.72 -8.25
C ILE A 68 -12.47 -9.64 -7.95
N ARG A 69 -11.96 -10.34 -8.96
CA ARG A 69 -10.80 -11.23 -8.80
C ARG A 69 -9.55 -10.44 -8.39
N SER A 70 -9.26 -9.34 -9.08
CA SER A 70 -8.08 -8.52 -8.75
C SER A 70 -8.22 -7.85 -7.39
N ILE A 71 -9.42 -7.41 -7.03
CA ILE A 71 -9.71 -6.78 -5.73
C ILE A 71 -9.49 -7.78 -4.60
N ALA A 72 -10.02 -9.00 -4.73
CA ALA A 72 -9.87 -10.05 -3.71
C ALA A 72 -8.39 -10.37 -3.47
N GLN A 73 -7.60 -10.45 -4.55
CA GLN A 73 -6.16 -10.68 -4.45
C GLN A 73 -5.46 -9.53 -3.73
N SER A 74 -5.74 -8.29 -4.11
CA SER A 74 -5.11 -7.09 -3.51
C SER A 74 -5.41 -7.02 -2.01
N ILE A 75 -6.66 -7.22 -1.61
CA ILE A 75 -7.06 -7.15 -0.20
C ILE A 75 -6.32 -8.23 0.60
N SER A 76 -6.25 -9.46 0.07
CA SER A 76 -5.60 -10.57 0.78
C SER A 76 -4.13 -10.29 1.06
N TYR A 77 -3.38 -9.84 0.06
CA TYR A 77 -1.94 -9.60 0.23
C TYR A 77 -1.64 -8.31 0.98
N GLU A 78 -2.54 -7.33 0.92
CA GLU A 78 -2.39 -6.09 1.69
C GLU A 78 -2.44 -6.37 3.21
N VAL A 79 -3.29 -7.29 3.65
CA VAL A 79 -3.36 -7.65 5.07
C VAL A 79 -2.02 -8.24 5.55
N VAL A 80 -1.44 -9.16 4.77
CA VAL A 80 -0.13 -9.75 5.09
C VAL A 80 0.95 -8.67 5.15
N PHE A 81 0.97 -7.77 4.16
CA PHE A 81 1.94 -6.67 4.07
C PHE A 81 1.86 -5.74 5.28
N SER A 82 0.63 -5.36 5.67
CA SER A 82 0.44 -4.47 6.83
C SER A 82 0.90 -5.11 8.12
N MET A 83 0.66 -6.41 8.30
CA MET A 83 1.11 -7.15 9.49
C MET A 83 2.63 -7.17 9.58
N ILE A 84 3.31 -7.42 8.44
CA ILE A 84 4.78 -7.45 8.41
C ILE A 84 5.35 -6.08 8.82
N ILE A 85 4.81 -4.99 8.25
CA ILE A 85 5.26 -3.63 8.56
C ILE A 85 5.05 -3.32 10.04
N LEU A 86 3.88 -3.66 10.60
CA LEU A 86 3.57 -3.38 12.00
C LEU A 86 4.48 -4.15 12.96
N ILE A 87 4.83 -5.40 12.63
CA ILE A 87 5.77 -6.18 13.45
C ILE A 87 7.14 -5.50 13.45
N MET A 88 7.61 -5.04 12.28
CA MET A 88 8.90 -4.34 12.18
C MET A 88 8.90 -3.04 12.98
N LEU A 89 7.81 -2.27 12.91
CA LEU A 89 7.70 -0.98 13.60
C LEU A 89 7.58 -1.13 15.11
N ASN A 90 6.98 -2.23 15.58
CA ASN A 90 6.82 -2.48 16.99
C ASN A 90 8.18 -2.56 17.72
N ASN A 91 9.21 -3.03 17.03
CA ASN A 91 10.55 -3.13 17.59
C ASN A 91 11.25 -1.77 17.74
N ILE A 92 10.83 -0.78 16.92
CA ILE A 92 11.44 0.56 16.93
C ILE A 92 10.63 1.51 17.83
N ASN A 93 9.39 1.14 18.15
CA ASN A 93 8.43 1.95 18.93
C ASN A 93 8.14 3.31 18.31
N THR A 94 8.23 3.42 16.96
CA THR A 94 7.89 4.64 16.23
C THR A 94 7.21 4.27 14.92
N LEU A 95 6.30 5.13 14.47
CA LEU A 95 5.57 4.93 13.22
C LEU A 95 6.10 5.85 12.11
N ASN A 96 7.27 6.44 12.32
CA ASN A 96 7.91 7.37 11.40
C ASN A 96 8.96 6.63 10.56
N LEU A 97 8.88 6.80 9.26
CA LEU A 97 9.80 6.19 8.29
C LEU A 97 11.24 6.66 8.48
N PHE A 98 11.42 7.91 8.88
CA PHE A 98 12.75 8.48 9.08
C PHE A 98 13.51 7.78 10.21
N ASN A 99 12.79 7.47 11.29
CA ASN A 99 13.40 6.77 12.44
C ASN A 99 13.80 5.33 12.07
N LEU A 100 13.04 4.70 11.19
CA LEU A 100 13.37 3.37 10.69
C LEU A 100 14.68 3.40 9.90
N MET A 101 14.90 4.44 9.09
CA MET A 101 16.14 4.61 8.35
C MET A 101 17.34 4.78 9.28
N ASN A 102 17.17 5.54 10.36
CA ASN A 102 18.23 5.75 11.36
C ASN A 102 18.57 4.45 12.10
N PHE A 103 17.57 3.66 12.43
CA PHE A 103 17.78 2.37 13.09
C PHE A 103 18.57 1.41 12.20
N ASN A 104 18.27 1.41 10.89
CA ASN A 104 18.89 0.49 9.93
C ASN A 104 20.39 0.80 9.67
N LYS A 105 20.87 1.93 10.13
CA LYS A 105 22.30 2.31 9.96
C LYS A 105 23.24 1.38 10.74
N PHE A 106 22.80 0.89 11.90
CA PHE A 106 23.65 0.10 12.77
C PHE A 106 23.52 -1.40 12.53
N PHE A 107 22.29 -1.87 12.28
CA PHE A 107 22.02 -3.30 12.08
C PHE A 107 21.10 -3.47 10.87
N ASN A 108 21.47 -4.39 10.02
CA ASN A 108 20.67 -4.69 8.84
C ASN A 108 19.40 -5.46 9.27
N PHE A 109 18.24 -4.82 9.12
CA PHE A 109 16.95 -5.38 9.50
C PHE A 109 16.67 -6.73 8.85
N SER A 110 17.09 -6.88 7.59
CA SER A 110 16.86 -8.11 6.84
C SER A 110 17.57 -9.32 7.45
N MET A 111 18.71 -9.09 8.10
CA MET A 111 19.44 -10.18 8.78
C MET A 111 18.79 -10.56 10.10
N ILE A 112 18.31 -9.56 10.87
CA ILE A 112 17.70 -9.81 12.17
C ILE A 112 16.35 -10.50 12.02
N TYR A 113 15.53 -10.06 11.05
CA TYR A 113 14.18 -10.55 10.82
C TYR A 113 14.08 -11.31 9.50
N PHE A 114 15.00 -12.26 9.30
CA PHE A 114 15.08 -13.05 8.07
C PHE A 114 13.74 -13.72 7.71
N PRO A 115 13.02 -14.37 8.65
CA PRO A 115 11.74 -15.00 8.30
C PRO A 115 10.71 -13.98 7.79
N LEU A 116 10.65 -12.79 8.40
CA LEU A 116 9.73 -11.72 7.98
C LEU A 116 10.06 -11.25 6.56
N MET A 117 11.36 -11.10 6.25
CA MET A 117 11.81 -10.71 4.93
C MET A 117 11.39 -11.73 3.88
N VAL A 118 11.53 -13.03 4.18
CA VAL A 118 11.13 -14.10 3.26
C VAL A 118 9.62 -14.05 3.00
N ILE A 119 8.82 -13.89 4.04
CA ILE A 119 7.36 -13.81 3.91
C ILE A 119 6.97 -12.59 3.05
N MET A 120 7.65 -11.46 3.27
CA MET A 120 7.40 -10.24 2.49
C MET A 120 7.69 -10.46 1.00
N ILE A 121 8.83 -11.09 0.67
CA ILE A 121 9.19 -11.36 -0.72
C ILE A 121 8.16 -12.29 -1.37
N ILE A 122 7.78 -13.36 -0.66
CA ILE A 122 6.80 -14.33 -1.17
C ILE A 122 5.45 -13.63 -1.42
N SER A 123 5.00 -12.80 -0.48
CA SER A 123 3.72 -12.10 -0.63
C SER A 123 3.74 -11.11 -1.80
N MET A 124 4.85 -10.41 -2.01
CA MET A 124 4.99 -9.48 -3.15
C MET A 124 4.99 -10.22 -4.48
N LEU A 125 5.70 -11.36 -4.56
CA LEU A 125 5.73 -12.17 -5.77
C LEU A 125 4.35 -12.76 -6.09
N ALA A 126 3.64 -13.20 -5.06
CA ALA A 126 2.30 -13.77 -5.23
C ALA A 126 1.29 -12.69 -5.67
N GLU A 127 1.45 -11.45 -5.19
CA GLU A 127 0.59 -10.35 -5.61
C GLU A 127 0.81 -9.97 -7.07
N ILE A 128 2.07 -9.98 -7.52
CA ILE A 128 2.41 -9.65 -8.91
C ILE A 128 1.93 -10.75 -9.87
N ASN A 129 2.01 -12.00 -9.45
CA ASN A 129 1.64 -13.15 -10.27
C ASN A 129 0.12 -13.36 -10.26
N ARG A 130 -0.57 -12.67 -11.17
CA ARG A 130 -2.03 -12.73 -11.33
C ARG A 130 -2.47 -13.84 -12.28
#